data_b979aab85f655f447bcb61f4b23cd12d
#
_entry.id   b979aab85f655f447bcb61f4b23cd12d
#
_cell.length_a   1.000
_cell.length_b   1.000
_cell.length_c   1.000
_cell.angle_alpha   90.00
_cell.angle_beta   90.00
_cell.angle_gamma   90.00
#
_symmetry.space_group_name_H-M   'P 1'
#
loop_
_entity.id
_entity.type
_entity.pdbx_description
1 polymer ?
#
loop_
_entity_poly.entity_id
_entity_poly.type
_entity_poly.pdbx_seq_one_letter_code
_entity_poly.pdbx_strand_id
1 'polypeptide(L)'
;MKDKFGIFFASLCLCHCLLTPVLILVMGTNILLGHLEAEWVHKLLLLPVLVIALSSIPGRWLVTRNQWLLILTSTGFVTIISAQLSHGANEVSLTVLGSICLIGAHFLSLTLARHKATS
;
A
#
# COMPACT_ATOMS: atom_id res chain seq x y z
N MET A 1 -0.12 14.98 -7.56
CA MET A 1 -1.17 14.07 -8.06
C MET A 1 -0.84 12.60 -7.87
N LYS A 2 0.37 12.16 -8.20
CA LYS A 2 0.78 10.75 -8.05
C LYS A 2 0.64 10.24 -6.62
N ASP A 3 1.02 11.04 -5.62
CA ASP A 3 0.93 10.66 -4.21
C ASP A 3 -0.53 10.44 -3.75
N LYS A 4 -1.47 11.25 -4.26
CA LYS A 4 -2.90 11.08 -3.96
C LYS A 4 -3.43 9.77 -4.51
N PHE A 5 -3.05 9.41 -5.72
CA PHE A 5 -3.40 8.11 -6.31
C PHE A 5 -2.76 6.96 -5.53
N GLY A 6 -1.50 7.11 -5.09
CA GLY A 6 -0.82 6.13 -4.26
C GLY A 6 -1.56 5.88 -2.95
N ILE A 7 -1.98 6.94 -2.27
CA ILE A 7 -2.77 6.85 -1.03
C ILE A 7 -4.12 6.19 -1.30
N PHE A 8 -4.80 6.56 -2.38
CA PHE A 8 -6.09 5.99 -2.75
C PHE A 8 -5.99 4.47 -2.97
N PHE A 9 -5.07 4.02 -3.81
CA PHE A 9 -4.89 2.60 -4.09
C PHE A 9 -4.39 1.81 -2.88
N ALA A 10 -3.48 2.37 -2.10
CA ALA A 10 -3.02 1.73 -0.87
C ALA A 10 -4.14 1.59 0.16
N SER A 11 -4.98 2.61 0.29
CA SER A 11 -6.17 2.57 1.16
C SER A 11 -7.18 1.55 0.67
N LEU A 12 -7.40 1.46 -0.64
CA LEU A 12 -8.29 0.46 -1.23
C LEU A 12 -7.79 -0.96 -0.97
N CYS A 13 -6.49 -1.20 -1.12
CA CYS A 13 -5.87 -2.47 -0.80
C CYS A 13 -6.02 -2.82 0.69
N LEU A 14 -5.79 -1.86 1.57
CA LEU A 14 -5.95 -2.05 3.01
C LEU A 14 -7.40 -2.39 3.37
N CYS A 15 -8.36 -1.66 2.81
CA CYS A 15 -9.78 -1.93 3.01
C CYS A 15 -10.15 -3.34 2.53
N HIS A 16 -9.66 -3.75 1.37
CA HIS A 16 -9.89 -5.09 0.83
C HIS A 16 -9.34 -6.16 1.78
N CYS A 17 -8.11 -6.00 2.25
CA CYS A 17 -7.46 -6.97 3.14
C CYS A 17 -8.15 -7.11 4.50
N LEU A 18 -8.72 -6.02 5.02
CA LEU A 18 -9.43 -6.03 6.31
C LEU A 18 -10.88 -6.45 6.18
N LEU A 19 -11.54 -6.02 5.11
CA LEU A 19 -12.97 -6.25 4.92
C LEU A 19 -13.27 -7.69 4.51
N THR A 20 -12.45 -8.29 3.67
CA THR A 20 -12.68 -9.65 3.15
C THR A 20 -12.79 -10.70 4.27
N PRO A 21 -11.85 -10.79 5.25
CA PRO A 21 -12.00 -11.74 6.35
C PRO A 21 -13.25 -11.50 7.19
N VAL A 22 -13.61 -10.23 7.42
CA VAL A 22 -14.80 -9.87 8.20
C VAL A 22 -16.07 -10.32 7.48
N LEU A 23 -16.14 -10.09 6.18
CA LEU A 23 -17.29 -10.51 5.37
C LEU A 23 -17.45 -12.03 5.37
N ILE A 24 -16.36 -12.78 5.30
CA ILE A 24 -16.39 -14.25 5.36
C ILE A 24 -16.93 -14.73 6.69
N LEU A 25 -16.50 -14.10 7.80
CA LEU A 25 -16.98 -14.47 9.13
C LEU A 25 -18.48 -14.19 9.31
N VAL A 26 -18.98 -13.12 8.71
CA VAL A 26 -20.39 -12.71 8.88
C VAL A 26 -21.32 -13.42 7.90
N MET A 27 -20.93 -13.56 6.64
CA MET A 27 -21.79 -14.03 5.55
C MET A 27 -21.47 -15.46 5.09
N GLY A 28 -20.39 -16.03 5.58
CA GLY A 28 -19.91 -17.33 5.13
C GLY A 28 -19.25 -17.25 3.74
N THR A 29 -18.72 -18.38 3.30
CA THR A 29 -18.09 -18.49 1.99
C THR A 29 -19.14 -18.65 0.89
N ASN A 30 -19.12 -17.78 -0.08
CA ASN A 30 -19.90 -17.93 -1.30
C ASN A 30 -19.02 -17.63 -2.52
N ILE A 31 -19.57 -17.85 -3.72
CA ILE A 31 -18.81 -17.69 -4.97
C ILE A 31 -18.25 -16.28 -5.12
N LEU A 32 -19.03 -15.26 -4.76
CA LEU A 32 -18.60 -13.87 -4.84
C LEU A 32 -17.42 -13.57 -3.90
N LEU A 33 -17.51 -14.05 -2.66
CA LEU A 33 -16.43 -13.87 -1.68
C LEU A 33 -15.17 -14.64 -2.08
N GLY A 34 -15.33 -15.84 -2.63
CA GLY A 34 -14.22 -16.60 -3.18
C GLY A 34 -13.45 -15.85 -4.29
N HIS A 35 -14.16 -15.13 -5.14
CA HIS A 35 -13.52 -14.27 -6.15
C HIS A 35 -12.80 -13.08 -5.54
N LEU A 36 -13.34 -12.47 -4.48
CA LEU A 36 -12.71 -11.36 -3.80
C LEU A 36 -11.45 -11.77 -3.02
N GLU A 37 -11.40 -13.04 -2.58
CA GLU A 37 -10.21 -13.60 -1.94
C GLU A 37 -9.11 -13.99 -2.91
N ALA A 38 -9.41 -14.04 -4.21
CA ALA A 38 -8.46 -14.50 -5.20
C ALA A 38 -7.17 -13.66 -5.16
N GLU A 39 -6.03 -14.32 -5.18
CA GLU A 39 -4.71 -13.69 -5.15
C GLU A 39 -4.54 -12.66 -6.26
N TRP A 40 -5.16 -12.88 -7.41
CA TRP A 40 -5.04 -11.96 -8.54
C TRP A 40 -5.66 -10.59 -8.26
N VAL A 41 -6.75 -10.52 -7.47
CA VAL A 41 -7.36 -9.23 -7.06
C VAL A 41 -6.37 -8.44 -6.21
N HIS A 42 -5.73 -9.12 -5.27
CA HIS A 42 -4.73 -8.52 -4.40
C HIS A 42 -3.54 -7.98 -5.20
N LYS A 43 -3.01 -8.79 -6.11
CA LYS A 43 -1.91 -8.39 -6.99
C LYS A 43 -2.30 -7.23 -7.91
N LEU A 44 -3.53 -7.24 -8.42
CA LEU A 44 -4.05 -6.17 -9.26
C LEU A 44 -4.15 -4.83 -8.50
N LEU A 45 -4.51 -4.87 -7.21
CA LEU A 45 -4.57 -3.67 -6.37
C LEU A 45 -3.18 -3.17 -5.96
N LEU A 46 -2.24 -4.09 -5.73
CA LEU A 46 -0.88 -3.73 -5.32
C LEU A 46 -0.04 -3.14 -6.45
N LEU A 47 -0.24 -3.62 -7.68
CA LEU A 47 0.56 -3.18 -8.82
C LEU A 47 0.55 -1.66 -9.03
N PRO A 48 -0.61 -0.98 -9.08
CA PRO A 48 -0.64 0.48 -9.19
C PRO A 48 0.07 1.19 -8.03
N VAL A 49 -0.08 0.68 -6.81
CA VAL A 49 0.59 1.25 -5.63
C VAL A 49 2.10 1.22 -5.80
N LEU A 50 2.64 0.09 -6.22
CA LEU A 50 4.08 -0.08 -6.42
C LEU A 50 4.60 0.80 -7.56
N VAL A 51 3.88 0.85 -8.68
CA VAL A 51 4.25 1.67 -9.84
C VAL A 51 4.26 3.17 -9.48
N ILE A 52 3.22 3.64 -8.79
CA ILE A 52 3.12 5.04 -8.36
C ILE A 52 4.23 5.38 -7.36
N ALA A 53 4.49 4.50 -6.40
CA ALA A 53 5.56 4.71 -5.42
C ALA A 53 6.93 4.78 -6.11
N LEU A 54 7.23 3.84 -7.01
CA LEU A 54 8.49 3.83 -7.75
C LEU A 54 8.66 5.06 -8.66
N SER A 55 7.57 5.62 -9.17
CA SER A 55 7.64 6.77 -10.07
C SER A 55 7.73 8.11 -9.34
N SER A 56 7.16 8.24 -8.13
CA SER A 56 7.07 9.53 -7.44
C SER A 56 8.05 9.69 -6.29
N ILE A 57 8.30 8.66 -5.50
CA ILE A 57 9.05 8.78 -4.25
C ILE A 57 10.55 9.00 -4.47
N PRO A 58 11.26 8.30 -5.39
CA PRO A 58 12.67 8.55 -5.61
C PRO A 58 12.97 9.99 -6.02
N GLY A 59 12.16 10.56 -6.92
CA GLY A 59 12.28 11.95 -7.32
C GLY A 59 12.10 12.91 -6.16
N ARG A 60 11.12 12.67 -5.33
CA ARG A 60 10.86 13.48 -4.13
C ARG A 60 12.02 13.38 -3.14
N TRP A 61 12.54 12.18 -2.93
CA TRP A 61 13.70 11.98 -2.05
C TRP A 61 14.92 12.71 -2.53
N LEU A 62 15.22 12.68 -3.83
CA LEU A 62 16.36 13.39 -4.40
C LEU A 62 16.30 14.90 -4.15
N VAL A 63 15.09 15.45 -4.13
CA VAL A 63 14.88 16.88 -3.91
C VAL A 63 14.90 17.25 -2.42
N THR A 64 14.22 16.47 -1.58
CA THR A 64 14.04 16.79 -0.16
C THR A 64 15.13 16.22 0.74
N ARG A 65 15.78 15.14 0.30
CA ARG A 65 16.80 14.40 1.08
C ARG A 65 16.29 13.92 2.43
N ASN A 66 14.99 13.70 2.55
CA ASN A 66 14.37 13.21 3.78
C ASN A 66 14.53 11.69 3.89
N GLN A 67 15.31 11.26 4.89
CA GLN A 67 15.61 9.83 5.10
C GLN A 67 14.38 9.02 5.50
N TRP A 68 13.43 9.64 6.21
CA TRP A 68 12.21 8.96 6.62
C TRP A 68 11.36 8.52 5.42
N LEU A 69 11.34 9.34 4.37
CA LEU A 69 10.66 8.98 3.13
C LEU A 69 11.25 7.70 2.51
N LEU A 70 12.56 7.61 2.47
CA LEU A 70 13.25 6.44 1.96
C LEU A 70 13.00 5.20 2.84
N ILE A 71 13.10 5.36 4.17
CA ILE A 71 12.90 4.27 5.14
C ILE A 71 11.48 3.71 5.03
N LEU A 72 10.47 4.57 5.06
CA LEU A 72 9.07 4.15 4.96
C LEU A 72 8.78 3.43 3.64
N THR A 73 9.28 3.96 2.54
CA THR A 73 9.09 3.36 1.23
C THR A 73 9.75 1.99 1.13
N SER A 74 11.03 1.90 1.52
CA SER A 74 11.79 0.66 1.47
C SER A 74 11.16 -0.42 2.37
N THR A 75 10.77 -0.05 3.58
CA THR A 75 10.10 -0.96 4.52
C THR A 75 8.77 -1.44 3.94
N GLY A 76 7.98 -0.52 3.40
CA GLY A 76 6.71 -0.87 2.76
C GLY A 76 6.88 -1.84 1.60
N PHE A 77 7.84 -1.60 0.72
CA PHE A 77 8.12 -2.48 -0.42
C PHE A 77 8.57 -3.88 0.03
N VAL A 78 9.55 -3.95 0.94
CA VAL A 78 10.06 -5.22 1.45
C VAL A 78 8.93 -6.02 2.13
N THR A 79 8.11 -5.35 2.93
CA THR A 79 7.01 -6.00 3.64
C THR A 79 5.95 -6.53 2.67
N ILE A 80 5.59 -5.77 1.64
CA ILE A 80 4.62 -6.21 0.64
C ILE A 80 5.16 -7.36 -0.20
N ILE A 81 6.43 -7.31 -0.61
CA ILE A 81 7.04 -8.40 -1.35
C ILE A 81 7.08 -9.67 -0.50
N SER A 82 7.43 -9.53 0.79
CA SER A 82 7.40 -10.65 1.74
C SER A 82 6.00 -11.22 1.89
N ALA A 83 4.97 -10.37 1.89
CA ALA A 83 3.58 -10.81 1.93
C ALA A 83 3.20 -11.69 0.74
N GLN A 84 3.70 -11.36 -0.46
CA GLN A 84 3.44 -12.17 -1.67
C GLN A 84 4.07 -13.57 -1.61
N LEU A 85 5.11 -13.73 -0.80
CA LEU A 85 5.77 -15.03 -0.59
C LEU A 85 5.19 -15.81 0.58
N SER A 86 4.32 -15.18 1.37
CA SER A 86 3.67 -15.78 2.54
C SER A 86 2.23 -16.17 2.20
N HIS A 87 1.64 -17.00 3.04
CA HIS A 87 0.25 -17.43 2.89
C HIS A 87 -0.51 -17.29 4.22
N GLY A 88 -1.83 -17.15 4.12
CA GLY A 88 -2.72 -17.10 5.26
C GLY A 88 -2.62 -15.80 6.08
N ALA A 89 -2.67 -15.92 7.39
CA ALA A 89 -2.67 -14.78 8.30
C ALA A 89 -1.41 -13.92 8.20
N ASN A 90 -0.26 -14.53 7.89
CA ASN A 90 1.01 -13.81 7.72
C ASN A 90 0.96 -12.89 6.49
N GLU A 91 0.37 -13.35 5.39
CA GLU A 91 0.18 -12.55 4.19
C GLU A 91 -0.65 -11.29 4.50
N VAL A 92 -1.77 -11.45 5.19
CA VAL A 92 -2.65 -10.33 5.56
C VAL A 92 -1.92 -9.34 6.46
N SER A 93 -1.25 -9.83 7.51
CA SER A 93 -0.51 -8.98 8.45
C SER A 93 0.59 -8.18 7.77
N LEU A 94 1.38 -8.83 6.93
CA LEU A 94 2.47 -8.18 6.18
C LEU A 94 1.93 -7.16 5.18
N THR A 95 0.84 -7.46 4.50
CA THR A 95 0.20 -6.54 3.56
C THR A 95 -0.34 -5.31 4.27
N VAL A 96 -0.98 -5.48 5.44
CA VAL A 96 -1.49 -4.37 6.25
C VAL A 96 -0.34 -3.46 6.68
N LEU A 97 0.73 -4.04 7.22
CA LEU A 97 1.91 -3.28 7.64
C LEU A 97 2.56 -2.53 6.46
N GLY A 98 2.76 -3.21 5.34
CA GLY A 98 3.35 -2.61 4.14
C GLY A 98 2.49 -1.48 3.58
N SER A 99 1.17 -1.66 3.56
CA SER A 99 0.23 -0.64 3.10
C SER A 99 0.27 0.60 4.00
N ILE A 100 0.30 0.43 5.32
CA ILE A 100 0.42 1.53 6.27
C ILE A 100 1.72 2.30 6.03
N CYS A 101 2.84 1.60 5.85
CA CYS A 101 4.13 2.23 5.55
C CYS A 101 4.08 3.04 4.25
N LEU A 102 3.49 2.50 3.19
CA LEU A 102 3.38 3.19 1.91
C LEU A 102 2.43 4.38 1.96
N ILE A 103 1.29 4.26 2.67
CA ILE A 103 0.39 5.39 2.91
C ILE A 103 1.15 6.50 3.65
N GLY A 104 1.89 6.15 4.69
CA GLY A 104 2.74 7.09 5.41
C GLY A 104 3.78 7.76 4.53
N ALA A 105 4.43 6.99 3.65
CA ALA A 105 5.41 7.52 2.71
C ALA A 105 4.78 8.52 1.72
N HIS A 106 3.63 8.17 1.16
CA HIS A 106 2.91 9.08 0.24
C HIS A 106 2.40 10.34 0.96
N PHE A 107 1.89 10.17 2.18
CA PHE A 107 1.45 11.31 2.99
C PHE A 107 2.62 12.24 3.32
N LEU A 108 3.76 11.69 3.73
CA LEU A 108 4.98 12.45 3.99
C LEU A 108 5.46 13.16 2.72
N SER A 109 5.44 12.48 1.58
CA SER A 109 5.77 13.06 0.29
C SER A 109 4.90 14.27 -0.05
N LEU A 110 3.58 14.18 0.18
CA LEU A 110 2.65 15.28 -0.01
C LEU A 110 2.95 16.46 0.93
N THR A 111 3.22 16.16 2.19
CA THR A 111 3.53 17.17 3.20
C THR A 111 4.81 17.92 2.83
N LEU A 112 5.85 17.21 2.42
CA LEU A 112 7.10 17.81 1.98
C LEU A 112 6.91 18.67 0.73
N ALA A 113 6.08 18.23 -0.20
CA ALA A 113 5.76 18.99 -1.40
C ALA A 113 5.06 20.31 -1.07
N ARG A 114 4.11 20.29 -0.12
CA ARG A 114 3.40 21.48 0.35
C ARG A 114 4.35 22.47 1.02
N HIS A 115 5.21 21.97 1.91
CA HIS A 115 6.21 22.81 2.59
C HIS A 115 7.13 23.51 1.60
N LYS A 116 7.58 22.80 0.58
CA LYS A 116 8.45 23.37 -0.44
C LYS A 116 7.74 24.42 -1.30
N ALA A 117 6.45 24.25 -1.56
CA ALA A 117 5.64 25.20 -2.33
C ALA A 117 5.36 26.50 -1.55
N THR A 118 5.36 26.46 -0.21
CA THR A 118 5.07 27.62 0.66
C THR A 118 6.33 28.34 1.14
N SER A 119 7.49 27.74 0.99
CA SER A 119 8.77 28.36 1.31
C SER A 119 9.43 28.98 0.09
#